data_84dff3897385a2b062e008a3e3b55b0f
#
_entry.id   84dff3897385a2b062e008a3e3b55b0f
#
_cell.length_a   1.000
_cell.length_b   1.000
_cell.length_c   1.000
_cell.angle_alpha   90.00
_cell.angle_beta   90.00
_cell.angle_gamma   90.00
#
_symmetry.space_group_name_H-M   'P 1'
#
loop_
_entity.id
_entity.type
_entity.pdbx_description
1 polymer ?
#
loop_
_entity_poly.entity_id
_entity_poly.type
_entity_poly.pdbx_seq_one_letter_code
_entity_poly.pdbx_strand_id
1 'polypeptide(L)'
;SVLIDEINRCKPEHQNRLFSLVHERRIQGIGLPNLRYRWAAMNPSSTDQGVDDFYEGSVPLDQALADRFAFVTEVPDWDELEESDRKLVADPAGEGALSEDGGKLAKFIEESTKALDRAQAAHRKSVIDYAAAAATALGQNRVRISPRRARQLARNLLGLTAVNEGRVTSGLF
;
A
#
# COMPACT_ATOMS: atom_id res chain seq x y z
N SER A 1 9.61 9.38 4.82
CA SER A 1 8.96 8.05 4.89
C SER A 1 9.01 7.51 6.30
N VAL A 2 8.12 6.57 6.62
CA VAL A 2 8.14 5.75 7.83
C VAL A 2 7.83 4.32 7.44
N LEU A 3 8.53 3.37 8.05
CA LEU A 3 8.20 1.96 8.03
C LEU A 3 7.73 1.57 9.45
N ILE A 4 6.61 0.91 9.54
CA ILE A 4 6.06 0.34 10.77
C ILE A 4 6.22 -1.16 10.64
N ASP A 5 7.23 -1.69 11.30
CA ASP A 5 7.48 -3.12 11.30
C ASP A 5 6.59 -3.84 12.31
N GLU A 6 6.20 -5.07 12.00
CA GLU A 6 5.36 -5.93 12.84
C GLU A 6 4.08 -5.23 13.34
N ILE A 7 3.42 -4.48 12.45
CA ILE A 7 2.27 -3.63 12.81
C ILE A 7 1.15 -4.41 13.52
N ASN A 8 1.02 -5.69 13.25
CA ASN A 8 -0.01 -6.56 13.82
C ASN A 8 0.42 -7.30 15.11
N ARG A 9 1.65 -7.10 15.58
CA ARG A 9 2.06 -7.56 16.93
C ARG A 9 1.65 -6.60 18.05
N CYS A 10 1.25 -5.39 17.69
CA CYS A 10 0.70 -4.44 18.65
C CYS A 10 -0.71 -4.86 19.09
N LYS A 11 -0.98 -4.78 20.40
CA LYS A 11 -2.35 -4.93 20.91
C LYS A 11 -3.31 -3.96 20.21
N PRO A 12 -4.60 -4.31 20.04
CA PRO A 12 -5.56 -3.45 19.34
C PRO A 12 -5.61 -2.00 19.85
N GLU A 13 -5.47 -1.80 21.17
CA GLU A 13 -5.46 -0.45 21.76
C GLU A 13 -4.23 0.37 21.30
N HIS A 14 -3.10 -0.28 21.02
CA HIS A 14 -1.91 0.37 20.50
C HIS A 14 -2.02 0.60 18.99
N GLN A 15 -2.66 -0.30 18.26
CA GLN A 15 -2.94 -0.10 16.83
C GLN A 15 -3.75 1.20 16.61
N ASN A 16 -4.68 1.53 17.51
CA ASN A 16 -5.43 2.77 17.44
C ASN A 16 -4.57 4.04 17.45
N ARG A 17 -3.42 4.02 18.13
CA ARG A 17 -2.47 5.15 18.14
C ARG A 17 -1.79 5.37 16.79
N LEU A 18 -1.67 4.31 15.99
CA LEU A 18 -1.10 4.39 14.65
C LEU A 18 -2.03 5.09 13.65
N PHE A 19 -3.33 5.21 13.95
CA PHE A 19 -4.27 5.89 13.07
C PHE A 19 -3.87 7.33 12.78
N SER A 20 -3.45 8.07 13.80
CA SER A 20 -3.00 9.45 13.64
C SER A 20 -1.76 9.54 12.75
N LEU A 21 -0.81 8.61 12.91
CA LEU A 21 0.41 8.56 12.11
C LEU A 21 0.09 8.21 10.66
N VAL A 22 -0.66 7.13 10.44
CA VAL A 22 -0.92 6.60 9.09
C VAL A 22 -1.87 7.50 8.31
N HIS A 23 -2.90 8.05 8.96
CA HIS A 23 -3.94 8.84 8.26
C HIS A 23 -3.69 10.33 8.31
N GLU A 24 -3.46 10.89 9.50
CA GLU A 24 -3.39 12.32 9.72
C GLU A 24 -1.96 12.87 9.60
N ARG A 25 -0.95 11.99 9.52
CA ARG A 25 0.49 12.34 9.57
C ARG A 25 0.80 13.16 10.83
N ARG A 26 0.35 12.65 11.97
CA ARG A 26 0.56 13.26 13.28
C ARG A 26 1.07 12.24 14.28
N ILE A 27 1.90 12.67 15.19
CA ILE A 27 2.35 11.91 16.35
C ILE A 27 2.17 12.79 17.59
N GLN A 28 1.43 12.30 18.58
CA GLN A 28 1.18 13.08 19.82
C GLN A 28 0.71 14.54 19.57
N GLY A 29 -0.13 14.74 18.55
CA GLY A 29 -0.61 16.06 18.15
C GLY A 29 0.34 16.88 17.26
N ILE A 30 1.61 16.46 17.12
CA ILE A 30 2.59 17.13 16.27
C ILE A 30 2.39 16.71 14.81
N GLY A 31 2.18 17.68 13.93
CA GLY A 31 2.04 17.43 12.50
C GLY A 31 3.37 17.06 11.84
N LEU A 32 3.34 16.12 10.91
CA LEU A 32 4.48 15.65 10.13
C LEU A 32 4.27 15.99 8.64
N PRO A 33 4.40 17.25 8.22
CA PRO A 33 4.05 17.69 6.86
C PRO A 33 4.90 17.00 5.78
N ASN A 34 6.13 16.61 6.11
CA ASN A 34 7.05 15.95 5.21
C ASN A 34 6.90 14.41 5.16
N LEU A 35 6.00 13.83 5.97
CA LEU A 35 5.73 12.40 5.95
C LEU A 35 4.84 12.06 4.75
N ARG A 36 5.46 11.70 3.63
CA ARG A 36 4.77 11.34 2.39
C ARG A 36 4.45 9.86 2.30
N TYR A 37 5.44 9.01 2.57
CA TYR A 37 5.35 7.55 2.39
C TYR A 37 5.26 6.85 3.75
N ARG A 38 4.31 5.95 3.86
CA ARG A 38 4.04 5.14 5.05
C ARG A 38 3.94 3.70 4.60
N TRP A 39 4.83 2.90 5.12
CA TRP A 39 4.95 1.48 4.87
C TRP A 39 4.66 0.72 6.15
N ALA A 40 4.11 -0.45 6.03
CA ALA A 40 3.99 -1.37 7.15
C ALA A 40 4.33 -2.77 6.68
N ALA A 41 4.99 -3.52 7.54
CA ALA A 41 5.23 -4.94 7.37
C ALA A 41 4.49 -5.70 8.47
N MET A 42 4.02 -6.89 8.15
CA MET A 42 3.40 -7.79 9.12
C MET A 42 3.56 -9.24 8.67
N ASN A 43 3.57 -10.12 9.64
CA ASN A 43 3.45 -11.56 9.40
C ASN A 43 1.97 -11.95 9.30
N PRO A 44 1.64 -13.10 8.69
CA PRO A 44 0.30 -13.66 8.74
C PRO A 44 -0.21 -13.76 10.18
N SER A 45 -1.52 -13.66 10.35
CA SER A 45 -2.12 -13.84 11.66
C SER A 45 -2.06 -15.31 12.07
N SER A 46 -1.73 -15.58 13.35
CA SER A 46 -1.79 -16.93 13.91
C SER A 46 -3.20 -17.57 13.87
N THR A 47 -4.23 -16.79 13.55
CA THR A 47 -5.61 -17.26 13.36
C THR A 47 -5.94 -17.60 11.91
N ASP A 48 -5.04 -17.33 10.97
CA ASP A 48 -5.26 -17.61 9.56
C ASP A 48 -5.08 -19.13 9.31
N GLN A 49 -5.94 -19.71 8.49
CA GLN A 49 -5.88 -21.15 8.19
C GLN A 49 -4.62 -21.47 7.41
N GLY A 50 -3.87 -22.46 7.90
CA GLY A 50 -2.63 -22.95 7.24
C GLY A 50 -1.37 -22.20 7.65
N VAL A 51 -1.45 -21.29 8.61
CA VAL A 51 -0.30 -20.61 9.18
C VAL A 51 0.25 -21.46 10.32
N ASP A 52 1.52 -21.85 10.21
CA ASP A 52 2.23 -22.61 11.22
C ASP A 52 2.43 -21.79 12.51
N ASP A 53 2.71 -22.47 13.64
CA ASP A 53 2.96 -21.86 14.97
C ASP A 53 4.15 -20.87 14.99
N PHE A 54 4.88 -20.72 13.88
CA PHE A 54 6.00 -19.77 13.74
C PHE A 54 5.62 -18.30 13.94
N TYR A 55 4.34 -17.95 13.74
CA TYR A 55 3.87 -16.57 13.84
C TYR A 55 3.10 -16.31 15.14
N GLU A 56 3.45 -17.03 16.21
CA GLU A 56 2.86 -16.81 17.52
C GLU A 56 2.97 -15.33 17.94
N GLY A 57 1.86 -14.78 18.45
CA GLY A 57 1.78 -13.38 18.85
C GLY A 57 1.37 -12.40 17.74
N SER A 58 1.23 -12.85 16.49
CA SER A 58 0.63 -12.06 15.42
C SER A 58 -0.89 -12.12 15.53
N VAL A 59 -1.53 -10.95 15.64
CA VAL A 59 -2.99 -10.82 15.70
C VAL A 59 -3.53 -10.27 14.38
N PRO A 60 -4.81 -10.46 14.04
CA PRO A 60 -5.41 -9.80 12.88
C PRO A 60 -5.22 -8.29 12.96
N LEU A 61 -4.82 -7.68 11.84
CA LEU A 61 -4.73 -6.22 11.76
C LEU A 61 -6.13 -5.63 11.86
N ASP A 62 -6.27 -4.57 12.67
CA ASP A 62 -7.53 -3.82 12.74
C ASP A 62 -7.97 -3.37 11.33
N GLN A 63 -9.20 -3.73 10.96
CA GLN A 63 -9.69 -3.49 9.60
C GLN A 63 -9.73 -2.00 9.25
N ALA A 64 -10.02 -1.14 10.23
CA ALA A 64 -9.99 0.30 10.00
C ALA A 64 -8.56 0.82 9.80
N LEU A 65 -7.54 0.17 10.38
CA LEU A 65 -6.14 0.47 10.14
C LEU A 65 -5.71 -0.03 8.75
N ALA A 66 -6.05 -1.27 8.41
CA ALA A 66 -5.81 -1.85 7.08
C ALA A 66 -6.42 -1.01 5.95
N ASP A 67 -7.64 -0.48 6.17
CA ASP A 67 -8.34 0.39 5.21
C ASP A 67 -7.61 1.72 4.92
N ARG A 68 -6.57 2.04 5.66
CA ARG A 68 -5.74 3.24 5.46
C ARG A 68 -4.56 3.03 4.52
N PHE A 69 -4.22 1.78 4.24
CA PHE A 69 -3.21 1.44 3.25
C PHE A 69 -3.86 1.25 1.88
N ALA A 70 -3.29 1.89 0.87
CA ALA A 70 -3.83 1.84 -0.49
C ALA A 70 -3.56 0.49 -1.17
N PHE A 71 -2.46 -0.14 -0.82
CA PHE A 71 -2.00 -1.41 -1.36
C PHE A 71 -1.65 -2.36 -0.22
N VAL A 72 -1.94 -3.61 -0.42
CA VAL A 72 -1.46 -4.74 0.37
C VAL A 72 -0.87 -5.72 -0.63
N THR A 73 0.36 -6.13 -0.39
CA THR A 73 1.07 -7.12 -1.23
C THR A 73 1.55 -8.24 -0.34
N GLU A 74 1.40 -9.45 -0.79
CA GLU A 74 2.01 -10.62 -0.17
C GLU A 74 3.45 -10.73 -0.65
N VAL A 75 4.33 -11.09 0.26
CA VAL A 75 5.73 -11.39 -0.04
C VAL A 75 5.82 -12.90 -0.17
N PRO A 76 6.39 -13.43 -1.25
CA PRO A 76 6.49 -14.86 -1.44
C PRO A 76 7.35 -15.51 -0.34
N ASP A 77 6.97 -16.70 0.07
CA ASP A 77 7.76 -17.51 0.98
C ASP A 77 9.03 -18.04 0.29
N TRP A 78 9.99 -18.51 1.09
CA TRP A 78 11.27 -19.02 0.58
C TRP A 78 11.12 -20.06 -0.52
N ASP A 79 10.14 -20.94 -0.40
CA ASP A 79 9.90 -22.02 -1.36
C ASP A 79 9.29 -21.52 -2.68
N GLU A 80 8.67 -20.36 -2.66
CA GLU A 80 8.08 -19.70 -3.83
C GLU A 80 9.07 -18.84 -4.60
N LEU A 81 10.23 -18.52 -3.99
CA LEU A 81 11.27 -17.72 -4.63
C LEU A 81 11.98 -18.50 -5.74
N GLU A 82 12.30 -17.83 -6.82
CA GLU A 82 13.20 -18.36 -7.85
C GLU A 82 14.62 -18.56 -7.29
N GLU A 83 15.39 -19.46 -7.90
CA GLU A 83 16.76 -19.79 -7.42
C GLU A 83 17.67 -18.56 -7.37
N SER A 84 17.55 -17.67 -8.34
CA SER A 84 18.31 -16.40 -8.38
C SER A 84 18.00 -15.51 -7.20
N ASP A 85 16.72 -15.41 -6.83
CA ASP A 85 16.26 -14.56 -5.74
C ASP A 85 16.64 -15.15 -4.38
N ARG A 86 16.56 -16.48 -4.23
CA ARG A 86 17.05 -17.18 -3.04
C ARG A 86 18.54 -16.90 -2.79
N LYS A 87 19.36 -16.88 -3.83
CA LYS A 87 20.78 -16.55 -3.71
C LYS A 87 21.00 -15.10 -3.29
N LEU A 88 20.21 -14.17 -3.82
CA LEU A 88 20.29 -12.76 -3.42
C LEU A 88 19.87 -12.56 -1.97
N VAL A 89 18.79 -13.21 -1.53
CA VAL A 89 18.31 -13.13 -0.14
C VAL A 89 19.28 -13.77 0.83
N ALA A 90 19.94 -14.88 0.43
CA ALA A 90 20.90 -15.60 1.27
C ALA A 90 22.29 -14.93 1.32
N ASP A 91 22.56 -13.93 0.49
CA ASP A 91 23.86 -13.25 0.45
C ASP A 91 23.99 -12.26 1.63
N PRO A 92 24.83 -12.53 2.61
CA PRO A 92 25.01 -11.64 3.77
C PRO A 92 25.65 -10.29 3.39
N ALA A 93 26.28 -10.19 2.22
CA ALA A 93 26.88 -8.93 1.76
C ALA A 93 25.81 -7.88 1.37
N GLY A 94 24.56 -8.33 1.14
CA GLY A 94 23.42 -7.45 0.88
C GLY A 94 22.78 -6.88 2.16
N GLU A 95 23.08 -7.43 3.33
CA GLU A 95 22.45 -7.04 4.57
C GLU A 95 22.83 -5.61 4.97
N GLY A 96 21.79 -4.75 5.13
CA GLY A 96 21.99 -3.35 5.49
C GLY A 96 22.64 -2.47 4.42
N ALA A 97 22.94 -3.03 3.25
CA ALA A 97 23.49 -2.26 2.14
C ALA A 97 22.44 -1.31 1.57
N LEU A 98 22.73 0.00 1.65
CA LEU A 98 21.98 0.99 0.90
C LEU A 98 22.61 1.09 -0.48
N SER A 99 21.90 0.66 -1.51
CA SER A 99 22.37 0.84 -2.89
C SER A 99 22.31 2.32 -3.26
N GLU A 100 23.44 2.89 -3.65
CA GLU A 100 23.46 4.19 -4.29
C GLU A 100 22.90 4.06 -5.72
N ASP A 101 21.71 4.61 -5.92
CA ASP A 101 21.03 4.53 -7.22
C ASP A 101 21.42 5.66 -8.20
N GLY A 102 22.36 6.52 -7.80
CA GLY A 102 22.78 7.67 -8.58
C GLY A 102 21.66 8.69 -8.85
N GLY A 103 20.66 8.74 -7.98
CA GLY A 103 19.50 9.63 -8.12
C GLY A 103 18.42 9.12 -9.08
N LYS A 104 18.49 7.89 -9.56
CA LYS A 104 17.51 7.30 -10.49
C LYS A 104 16.11 7.26 -9.88
N LEU A 105 15.99 6.89 -8.58
CA LEU A 105 14.72 6.85 -7.88
C LEU A 105 14.10 8.25 -7.76
N ALA A 106 14.90 9.26 -7.43
CA ALA A 106 14.44 10.64 -7.34
C ALA A 106 13.88 11.12 -8.68
N LYS A 107 14.60 10.86 -9.78
CA LYS A 107 14.16 11.16 -11.15
C LYS A 107 12.89 10.41 -11.52
N PHE A 108 12.82 9.12 -11.21
CA PHE A 108 11.62 8.30 -11.45
C PHE A 108 10.40 8.86 -10.70
N ILE A 109 10.55 9.27 -9.44
CA ILE A 109 9.47 9.87 -8.64
C ILE A 109 9.02 11.21 -9.26
N GLU A 110 9.96 12.05 -9.72
CA GLU A 110 9.63 13.32 -10.36
C GLU A 110 8.86 13.10 -11.67
N GLU A 111 9.32 12.21 -12.53
CA GLU A 111 8.66 11.87 -13.80
C GLU A 111 7.27 11.25 -13.57
N SER A 112 7.15 10.35 -12.60
CA SER A 112 5.87 9.75 -12.21
C SER A 112 4.89 10.78 -11.67
N THR A 113 5.36 11.76 -10.91
CA THR A 113 4.52 12.85 -10.41
C THR A 113 3.97 13.69 -11.57
N LYS A 114 4.83 14.07 -12.52
CA LYS A 114 4.40 14.80 -13.73
C LYS A 114 3.41 14.00 -14.57
N ALA A 115 3.61 12.68 -14.69
CA ALA A 115 2.69 11.79 -15.40
C ALA A 115 1.32 11.73 -14.70
N LEU A 116 1.31 11.65 -13.36
CA LEU A 116 0.09 11.66 -12.57
C LEU A 116 -0.68 12.97 -12.71
N ASP A 117 0.01 14.11 -12.71
CA ASP A 117 -0.61 15.43 -12.90
C ASP A 117 -1.28 15.52 -14.29
N ARG A 118 -0.63 15.01 -15.34
CA ARG A 118 -1.23 14.92 -16.69
C ARG A 118 -2.47 14.02 -16.71
N ALA A 119 -2.38 12.83 -16.09
CA ALA A 119 -3.50 11.90 -16.00
C ALA A 119 -4.68 12.51 -15.22
N GLN A 120 -4.41 13.24 -14.15
CA GLN A 120 -5.45 13.97 -13.40
C GLN A 120 -6.11 15.05 -14.26
N ALA A 121 -5.33 15.85 -15.00
CA ALA A 121 -5.88 16.90 -15.85
C ALA A 121 -6.79 16.33 -16.95
N ALA A 122 -6.42 15.21 -17.54
CA ALA A 122 -7.14 14.61 -18.68
C ALA A 122 -8.32 13.71 -18.24
N HIS A 123 -8.17 12.93 -17.17
CA HIS A 123 -9.08 11.80 -16.89
C HIS A 123 -9.77 11.86 -15.53
N ARG A 124 -9.52 12.89 -14.71
CA ARG A 124 -10.06 12.97 -13.36
C ARG A 124 -11.56 12.74 -13.28
N LYS A 125 -12.32 13.38 -14.17
CA LYS A 125 -13.79 13.29 -14.14
C LYS A 125 -14.26 11.87 -14.41
N SER A 126 -13.83 11.25 -15.50
CA SER A 126 -14.23 9.90 -15.88
C SER A 126 -13.82 8.85 -14.84
N VAL A 127 -12.64 9.00 -14.25
CA VAL A 127 -12.16 8.10 -13.19
C VAL A 127 -12.99 8.23 -11.91
N ILE A 128 -13.38 9.45 -11.53
CA ILE A 128 -14.25 9.66 -10.35
C ILE A 128 -15.64 9.06 -10.61
N ASP A 129 -16.22 9.32 -11.78
CA ASP A 129 -17.53 8.81 -12.16
C ASP A 129 -17.54 7.27 -12.14
N TYR A 130 -16.49 6.65 -12.69
CA TYR A 130 -16.31 5.19 -12.65
C TYR A 130 -16.16 4.66 -11.22
N ALA A 131 -15.26 5.25 -10.41
CA ALA A 131 -15.02 4.78 -9.04
C ALA A 131 -16.29 4.88 -8.18
N ALA A 132 -17.10 5.92 -8.37
CA ALA A 132 -18.38 6.07 -7.68
C ALA A 132 -19.39 5.01 -8.14
N ALA A 133 -19.49 4.74 -9.44
CA ALA A 133 -20.38 3.71 -10.00
C ALA A 133 -19.95 2.32 -9.52
N ALA A 134 -18.65 2.00 -9.58
CA ALA A 134 -18.10 0.73 -9.11
C ALA A 134 -18.36 0.50 -7.61
N ALA A 135 -18.12 1.52 -6.77
CA ALA A 135 -18.40 1.42 -5.34
C ALA A 135 -19.90 1.19 -5.06
N THR A 136 -20.78 1.82 -5.82
CA THR A 136 -22.24 1.62 -5.73
C THR A 136 -22.63 0.20 -6.15
N ALA A 137 -22.12 -0.29 -7.26
CA ALA A 137 -22.41 -1.64 -7.76
C ALA A 137 -21.91 -2.72 -6.79
N LEU A 138 -20.72 -2.56 -6.22
CA LEU A 138 -20.18 -3.45 -5.19
C LEU A 138 -21.07 -3.46 -3.94
N GLY A 139 -21.53 -2.28 -3.50
CA GLY A 139 -22.46 -2.16 -2.37
C GLY A 139 -23.78 -2.89 -2.60
N GLN A 140 -24.34 -2.81 -3.81
CA GLN A 140 -25.55 -3.54 -4.21
C GLN A 140 -25.33 -5.07 -4.17
N ASN A 141 -24.11 -5.54 -4.43
CA ASN A 141 -23.72 -6.94 -4.34
C ASN A 141 -23.19 -7.34 -2.95
N ARG A 142 -23.53 -6.59 -1.91
CA ARG A 142 -23.15 -6.84 -0.50
C ARG A 142 -21.64 -6.76 -0.21
N VAL A 143 -20.84 -6.22 -1.13
CA VAL A 143 -19.43 -5.92 -0.90
C VAL A 143 -19.34 -4.50 -0.34
N ARG A 144 -19.04 -4.37 0.94
CA ARG A 144 -18.92 -3.06 1.59
C ARG A 144 -17.63 -2.35 1.14
N ILE A 145 -17.80 -1.20 0.56
CA ILE A 145 -16.71 -0.29 0.20
C ILE A 145 -16.84 0.97 1.06
N SER A 146 -15.81 1.29 1.83
CA SER A 146 -15.78 2.54 2.57
C SER A 146 -15.59 3.73 1.62
N PRO A 147 -16.05 4.95 1.99
CA PRO A 147 -15.76 6.16 1.20
C PRO A 147 -14.25 6.39 0.97
N ARG A 148 -13.43 5.94 1.92
CA ARG A 148 -11.96 5.97 1.79
C ARG A 148 -11.50 5.02 0.68
N ARG A 149 -11.98 3.79 0.63
CA ARG A 149 -11.67 2.82 -0.42
C ARG A 149 -12.11 3.29 -1.80
N ALA A 150 -13.28 3.90 -1.91
CA ALA A 150 -13.72 4.50 -3.18
C ALA A 150 -12.76 5.60 -3.65
N ARG A 151 -12.28 6.45 -2.73
CA ARG A 151 -11.27 7.47 -3.04
C ARG A 151 -9.92 6.85 -3.42
N GLN A 152 -9.49 5.79 -2.74
CA GLN A 152 -8.26 5.07 -3.08
C GLN A 152 -8.38 4.43 -4.45
N LEU A 153 -9.52 3.81 -4.78
CA LEU A 153 -9.77 3.27 -6.12
C LEU A 153 -9.57 4.34 -7.20
N ALA A 154 -10.18 5.51 -7.05
CA ALA A 154 -9.99 6.60 -8.00
C ALA A 154 -8.51 7.04 -8.12
N ARG A 155 -7.79 7.12 -7.00
CA ARG A 155 -6.35 7.46 -7.02
C ARG A 155 -5.51 6.39 -7.69
N ASN A 156 -5.79 5.12 -7.43
CA ASN A 156 -5.07 4.00 -8.02
C ASN A 156 -5.31 3.93 -9.54
N LEU A 157 -6.54 4.17 -9.98
CA LEU A 157 -6.87 4.25 -11.41
C LEU A 157 -6.15 5.40 -12.11
N LEU A 158 -6.07 6.58 -11.49
CA LEU A 158 -5.27 7.68 -12.02
C LEU A 158 -3.78 7.34 -12.07
N GLY A 159 -3.26 6.68 -11.04
CA GLY A 159 -1.88 6.19 -11.04
C GLY A 159 -1.61 5.19 -12.16
N LEU A 160 -2.51 4.23 -12.35
CA LEU A 160 -2.43 3.23 -13.41
C LEU A 160 -2.51 3.87 -14.81
N THR A 161 -3.38 4.87 -14.98
CA THR A 161 -3.46 5.67 -16.22
C THR A 161 -2.14 6.41 -16.49
N ALA A 162 -1.50 6.93 -15.45
CA ALA A 162 -0.21 7.60 -15.59
C ALA A 162 0.89 6.62 -16.01
N VAL A 163 0.92 5.40 -15.44
CA VAL A 163 1.87 4.34 -15.80
C VAL A 163 1.68 3.88 -17.25
N ASN A 164 0.43 3.82 -17.70
CA ASN A 164 0.10 3.45 -19.09
C ASN A 164 0.18 4.64 -20.07
N GLU A 165 0.99 5.63 -19.79
CA GLU A 165 1.22 6.80 -20.65
C GLU A 165 -0.07 7.58 -21.02
N GLY A 166 -1.02 7.61 -20.10
CA GLY A 166 -2.32 8.28 -20.32
C GLY A 166 -3.33 7.46 -21.13
N ARG A 167 -3.00 6.22 -21.50
CA ARG A 167 -3.95 5.36 -22.21
C ARG A 167 -4.92 4.72 -21.21
N VAL A 168 -6.18 5.06 -21.35
CA VAL A 168 -7.28 4.38 -20.66
C VAL A 168 -7.72 3.22 -21.54
N THR A 169 -7.34 2.01 -21.18
CA THR A 169 -7.74 0.79 -21.90
C THR A 169 -8.89 0.11 -21.15
N SER A 170 -9.72 -0.65 -21.89
CA SER A 170 -10.81 -1.43 -21.29
C SER A 170 -10.34 -2.46 -20.24
N GLY A 171 -9.05 -2.80 -20.21
CA GLY A 171 -8.46 -3.66 -19.18
C GLY A 171 -8.12 -2.93 -17.88
N LEU A 172 -8.37 -1.63 -17.78
CA LEU A 172 -8.21 -0.83 -16.56
C LEU A 172 -9.48 -0.80 -15.69
N PHE A 173 -10.61 -1.24 -16.25
CA PHE A 173 -11.92 -1.20 -15.62
C PHE A 173 -12.58 -2.57 -15.59
#